data_915e005d37e6b69766c7fd96c7a05c41
#
_entry.id   915e005d37e6b69766c7fd96c7a05c41
#
_cell.length_a   1.000
_cell.length_b   1.000
_cell.length_c   1.000
_cell.angle_alpha   90.00
_cell.angle_beta   90.00
_cell.angle_gamma   90.00
#
_symmetry.space_group_name_H-M   'P 1'
#
loop_
_entity.id
_entity.type
_entity.pdbx_description
1 polymer ?
#
loop_
_entity_poly.entity_id
_entity_poly.type
_entity_poly.pdbx_seq_one_letter_code
_entity_poly.pdbx_strand_id
1 'polypeptide(L)'
;MTLPSHLQFTGRHAFQRGIIPLPSSRLMTEINPPEQGIFIPKIVSKPLKPGHGIKIGIFAGIHGDEEAGTLAVQDLIRWAAEKPEDLHDYELHFFPICNPTGSNLGTRHSHSGLDLNREFWFGSTEPEIVYLESELRREKYDGIISLHSDDTSDGCYGFVSGALLSEHLLEPALQASSEFLPRNEQHIIDGFLASRGIIKEGYLGILSAPPEQRPHALEIVFETPALAPMDAQVKATVAAVKRILVEYRELQAYAANL
;
A
#
# COMPACT_ATOMS: atom_id res chain seq x y z
N MET A 1 -32.64 -5.92 -13.09
CA MET A 1 -32.45 -7.00 -12.13
C MET A 1 -31.87 -6.36 -10.87
N THR A 2 -32.64 -6.32 -9.79
CA THR A 2 -32.19 -5.78 -8.49
C THR A 2 -31.26 -6.82 -7.86
N LEU A 3 -30.02 -6.40 -7.57
CA LEU A 3 -29.04 -7.22 -6.82
C LEU A 3 -29.62 -7.60 -5.44
N PRO A 4 -29.34 -8.80 -4.95
CA PRO A 4 -29.79 -9.25 -3.62
C PRO A 4 -29.28 -8.31 -2.53
N SER A 5 -30.13 -7.98 -1.56
CA SER A 5 -29.90 -6.98 -0.49
C SER A 5 -28.71 -7.27 0.44
N HIS A 6 -28.10 -8.45 0.38
CA HIS A 6 -26.91 -8.83 1.17
C HIS A 6 -25.58 -8.39 0.56
N LEU A 7 -25.56 -7.97 -0.72
CA LEU A 7 -24.34 -7.44 -1.38
C LEU A 7 -24.16 -5.93 -1.21
N GLN A 8 -25.13 -5.21 -0.65
CA GLN A 8 -25.05 -3.75 -0.48
C GLN A 8 -24.29 -3.28 0.78
N PHE A 9 -23.73 -4.17 1.60
CA PHE A 9 -23.28 -3.83 2.96
C PHE A 9 -21.79 -4.03 3.24
N THR A 10 -20.98 -4.51 2.31
CA THR A 10 -19.60 -4.95 2.61
C THR A 10 -18.62 -3.84 2.99
N GLY A 11 -18.75 -2.64 2.45
CA GLY A 11 -17.86 -1.52 2.81
C GLY A 11 -18.22 -0.81 4.12
N ARG A 12 -19.50 -0.82 4.53
CA ARG A 12 -19.93 -0.14 5.78
C ARG A 12 -19.58 -0.92 7.05
N HIS A 13 -19.49 -2.22 7.00
CA HIS A 13 -19.15 -3.03 8.18
C HIS A 13 -17.68 -3.01 8.57
N ALA A 14 -16.76 -2.88 7.61
CA ALA A 14 -15.34 -2.62 7.89
C ALA A 14 -15.15 -1.26 8.56
N PHE A 15 -15.90 -0.24 8.12
CA PHE A 15 -15.94 1.08 8.76
C PHE A 15 -16.59 1.07 10.15
N GLN A 16 -17.60 0.23 10.40
CA GLN A 16 -18.28 0.13 11.69
C GLN A 16 -17.51 -0.62 12.77
N ARG A 17 -16.47 -1.38 12.43
CA ARG A 17 -15.59 -2.06 13.39
C ARG A 17 -14.45 -1.20 13.93
N GLY A 18 -14.59 0.12 13.95
CA GLY A 18 -13.69 0.98 14.69
C GLY A 18 -12.61 1.66 13.89
N ILE A 19 -12.84 1.97 12.63
CA ILE A 19 -12.02 2.95 11.92
C ILE A 19 -12.34 4.31 12.52
N ILE A 20 -11.49 4.68 13.42
CA ILE A 20 -11.15 5.93 14.10
C ILE A 20 -12.08 7.10 13.80
N PRO A 21 -12.70 7.73 14.83
CA PRO A 21 -13.10 9.12 14.74
C PRO A 21 -11.83 9.97 14.51
N LEU A 22 -11.70 10.56 13.34
CA LEU A 22 -10.54 11.37 12.94
C LEU A 22 -10.51 12.67 13.74
N PRO A 23 -9.57 12.88 14.67
CA PRO A 23 -9.55 14.08 15.52
C PRO A 23 -8.86 15.28 14.88
N SER A 24 -8.50 15.26 13.58
CA SER A 24 -7.84 16.39 12.96
C SER A 24 -8.51 16.84 11.67
N SER A 25 -8.61 18.17 11.49
CA SER A 25 -9.08 18.84 10.27
C SER A 25 -8.25 18.57 9.01
N ARG A 26 -7.25 17.71 9.09
CA ARG A 26 -6.30 17.40 8.02
C ARG A 26 -6.47 16.03 7.39
N LEU A 27 -7.17 15.12 8.09
CA LEU A 27 -7.53 13.84 7.53
C LEU A 27 -8.90 13.95 6.90
N MET A 28 -8.99 13.74 5.62
CA MET A 28 -10.25 13.69 4.88
C MET A 28 -10.52 12.26 4.44
N THR A 29 -11.71 11.77 4.75
CA THR A 29 -12.21 10.56 4.12
C THR A 29 -12.85 10.97 2.80
N GLU A 30 -12.26 10.56 1.69
CA GLU A 30 -12.92 10.68 0.39
C GLU A 30 -13.86 9.49 0.23
N ILE A 31 -15.15 9.78 0.29
CA ILE A 31 -16.20 8.81 -0.01
C ILE A 31 -16.54 9.02 -1.48
N ASN A 32 -15.92 8.21 -2.35
CA ASN A 32 -16.37 8.17 -3.72
C ASN A 32 -17.72 7.44 -3.78
N PRO A 33 -18.71 7.98 -4.54
CA PRO A 33 -19.93 7.23 -4.79
C PRO A 33 -19.53 5.88 -5.42
N PRO A 34 -20.19 4.77 -5.04
CA PRO A 34 -19.88 3.46 -5.57
C PRO A 34 -20.17 3.43 -7.08
N GLU A 35 -19.17 3.77 -7.88
CA GLU A 35 -19.19 3.41 -9.29
C GLU A 35 -19.13 1.89 -9.33
N GLN A 36 -20.13 1.26 -9.92
CA GLN A 36 -20.26 -0.21 -10.03
C GLN A 36 -20.51 -1.00 -8.73
N GLY A 37 -20.95 -0.36 -7.63
CA GLY A 37 -21.42 -1.08 -6.42
C GLY A 37 -20.33 -1.50 -5.44
N ILE A 38 -19.07 -1.12 -5.66
CA ILE A 38 -17.94 -1.39 -4.75
C ILE A 38 -17.48 -0.10 -4.09
N PHE A 39 -17.18 -0.19 -2.79
CA PHE A 39 -16.62 0.91 -2.02
C PHE A 39 -15.21 0.55 -1.54
N ILE A 40 -14.20 1.26 -2.06
CA ILE A 40 -12.82 1.20 -1.60
C ILE A 40 -12.55 2.44 -0.74
N PRO A 41 -12.24 2.27 0.56
CA PRO A 41 -12.00 3.40 1.45
C PRO A 41 -10.69 4.10 1.09
N LYS A 42 -10.73 5.43 0.99
CA LYS A 42 -9.56 6.29 0.80
C LYS A 42 -9.51 7.35 1.87
N ILE A 43 -8.39 7.47 2.57
CA ILE A 43 -8.12 8.51 3.55
C ILE A 43 -6.93 9.34 3.06
N VAL A 44 -7.07 10.67 3.10
CA VAL A 44 -6.05 11.60 2.62
C VAL A 44 -5.50 12.43 3.77
N SER A 45 -4.19 12.43 3.95
CA SER A 45 -3.47 13.36 4.82
C SER A 45 -2.82 14.45 3.98
N LYS A 46 -3.23 15.70 4.15
CA LYS A 46 -2.69 16.84 3.41
C LYS A 46 -1.40 17.36 4.03
N PRO A 47 -0.45 17.89 3.22
CA PRO A 47 0.78 18.48 3.71
C PRO A 47 0.51 19.70 4.60
N LEU A 48 1.45 20.03 5.50
CA LEU A 48 1.33 21.20 6.40
C LEU A 48 1.38 22.53 5.66
N LYS A 49 2.16 22.58 4.58
CA LYS A 49 2.30 23.80 3.76
C LYS A 49 1.52 23.62 2.47
N PRO A 50 0.68 24.61 2.07
CA PRO A 50 0.12 24.61 0.73
C PRO A 50 1.22 24.67 -0.31
N GLY A 51 1.18 23.79 -1.28
CA GLY A 51 2.18 23.72 -2.35
C GLY A 51 2.32 22.29 -2.90
N HIS A 52 3.38 22.04 -3.67
CA HIS A 52 3.68 20.72 -4.21
C HIS A 52 4.28 19.84 -3.11
N GLY A 53 3.42 19.12 -2.39
CA GLY A 53 3.86 18.02 -1.53
C GLY A 53 4.18 16.78 -2.34
N ILE A 54 5.11 15.96 -1.84
CA ILE A 54 5.38 14.62 -2.40
C ILE A 54 4.14 13.76 -2.19
N LYS A 55 3.53 13.29 -3.26
CA LYS A 55 2.28 12.53 -3.20
C LYS A 55 2.56 11.02 -3.20
N ILE A 56 2.25 10.34 -2.12
CA ILE A 56 2.45 8.90 -1.95
C ILE A 56 1.12 8.19 -1.77
N GLY A 57 0.88 7.15 -2.58
CA GLY A 57 -0.19 6.18 -2.37
C GLY A 57 0.31 4.98 -1.56
N ILE A 58 -0.41 4.64 -0.49
CA ILE A 58 -0.13 3.47 0.37
C ILE A 58 -1.33 2.54 0.29
N PHE A 59 -1.12 1.37 -0.28
CA PHE A 59 -2.16 0.41 -0.63
C PHE A 59 -1.99 -0.88 0.16
N ALA A 60 -3.08 -1.39 0.72
CA ALA A 60 -3.11 -2.68 1.41
C ALA A 60 -4.39 -3.46 1.11
N GLY A 61 -4.41 -4.75 1.42
CA GLY A 61 -5.58 -5.60 1.23
C GLY A 61 -6.01 -5.74 -0.22
N ILE A 62 -5.06 -5.79 -1.17
CA ILE A 62 -5.32 -6.20 -2.55
C ILE A 62 -5.59 -7.71 -2.61
N HIS A 63 -4.95 -8.48 -1.74
CA HIS A 63 -5.34 -9.82 -1.36
C HIS A 63 -6.15 -9.72 -0.06
N GLY A 64 -7.37 -10.26 -0.06
CA GLY A 64 -8.30 -10.01 1.04
C GLY A 64 -8.00 -10.79 2.32
N ASP A 65 -7.13 -11.79 2.27
CA ASP A 65 -6.64 -12.59 3.40
C ASP A 65 -5.38 -12.01 4.07
N GLU A 66 -4.79 -10.95 3.50
CA GLU A 66 -3.59 -10.29 4.03
C GLU A 66 -3.94 -9.13 4.99
N GLU A 67 -4.45 -9.46 6.18
CA GLU A 67 -4.96 -8.47 7.14
C GLU A 67 -3.88 -7.55 7.74
N ALA A 68 -2.63 -8.01 7.83
CA ALA A 68 -1.55 -7.26 8.46
C ALA A 68 -1.30 -5.90 7.80
N GLY A 69 -1.32 -5.84 6.46
CA GLY A 69 -1.20 -4.59 5.70
C GLY A 69 -2.33 -3.61 6.01
N THR A 70 -3.57 -4.10 6.08
CA THR A 70 -4.75 -3.30 6.46
C THR A 70 -4.59 -2.66 7.85
N LEU A 71 -4.17 -3.45 8.83
CA LEU A 71 -3.94 -2.96 10.21
C LEU A 71 -2.77 -1.97 10.27
N ALA A 72 -1.70 -2.23 9.52
CA ALA A 72 -0.56 -1.31 9.43
C ALA A 72 -0.97 0.04 8.85
N VAL A 73 -1.81 0.05 7.80
CA VAL A 73 -2.34 1.31 7.24
C VAL A 73 -3.18 2.06 8.27
N GLN A 74 -3.98 1.38 9.10
CA GLN A 74 -4.73 2.03 10.19
C GLN A 74 -3.80 2.71 11.21
N ASP A 75 -2.69 2.06 11.58
CA ASP A 75 -1.69 2.64 12.48
C ASP A 75 -0.95 3.81 11.84
N LEU A 76 -0.65 3.75 10.54
CA LEU A 76 -0.06 4.86 9.78
C LEU A 76 -1.02 6.06 9.69
N ILE A 77 -2.32 5.84 9.52
CA ILE A 77 -3.34 6.91 9.56
C ILE A 77 -3.37 7.56 10.93
N ARG A 78 -3.31 6.77 12.01
CA ARG A 78 -3.26 7.29 13.39
C ARG A 78 -2.00 8.11 13.60
N TRP A 79 -0.85 7.60 13.19
CA TRP A 79 0.42 8.34 13.24
C TRP A 79 0.35 9.66 12.45
N ALA A 80 -0.23 9.67 11.24
CA ALA A 80 -0.40 10.88 10.45
C ALA A 80 -1.28 11.94 11.15
N ALA A 81 -2.27 11.49 11.93
CA ALA A 81 -3.10 12.38 12.73
C ALA A 81 -2.36 12.95 13.95
N GLU A 82 -1.56 12.13 14.63
CA GLU A 82 -0.89 12.47 15.90
C GLU A 82 0.43 13.22 15.69
N LYS A 83 1.12 12.99 14.57
CA LYS A 83 2.45 13.51 14.23
C LYS A 83 2.49 14.16 12.85
N PRO A 84 1.64 15.16 12.57
CA PRO A 84 1.60 15.79 11.25
C PRO A 84 2.90 16.51 10.89
N GLU A 85 3.72 16.88 11.87
CA GLU A 85 5.04 17.49 11.66
C GLU A 85 6.03 16.53 10.96
N ASP A 86 5.90 15.22 11.15
CA ASP A 86 6.73 14.22 10.47
C ASP A 86 6.40 14.14 8.96
N LEU A 87 5.24 14.66 8.56
CA LEU A 87 4.67 14.57 7.21
C LEU A 87 4.50 15.92 6.52
N HIS A 88 5.24 16.94 6.95
CA HIS A 88 5.03 18.32 6.49
C HIS A 88 5.14 18.51 4.97
N ASP A 89 5.93 17.66 4.28
CA ASP A 89 6.15 17.70 2.83
C ASP A 89 5.33 16.65 2.06
N TYR A 90 4.53 15.83 2.75
CA TYR A 90 3.80 14.73 2.13
C TYR A 90 2.31 14.99 2.00
N GLU A 91 1.76 14.60 0.86
CA GLU A 91 0.36 14.27 0.69
C GLU A 91 0.24 12.73 0.63
N LEU A 92 -0.30 12.12 1.69
CA LEU A 92 -0.45 10.68 1.78
C LEU A 92 -1.88 10.25 1.51
N HIS A 93 -2.04 9.32 0.59
CA HIS A 93 -3.31 8.67 0.29
C HIS A 93 -3.26 7.23 0.77
N PHE A 94 -4.10 6.90 1.72
CA PHE A 94 -4.18 5.59 2.35
C PHE A 94 -5.36 4.79 1.80
N PHE A 95 -5.10 3.59 1.31
CA PHE A 95 -6.08 2.62 0.85
C PHE A 95 -5.96 1.35 1.71
N PRO A 96 -6.64 1.28 2.85
CA PRO A 96 -6.48 0.16 3.79
C PRO A 96 -7.05 -1.17 3.26
N ILE A 97 -8.01 -1.13 2.33
CA ILE A 97 -8.68 -2.31 1.79
C ILE A 97 -8.92 -2.07 0.30
N CYS A 98 -8.04 -2.61 -0.56
CA CYS A 98 -8.17 -2.50 -2.01
C CYS A 98 -9.09 -3.56 -2.62
N ASN A 99 -9.28 -4.69 -1.93
CA ASN A 99 -10.18 -5.78 -2.30
C ASN A 99 -11.25 -5.99 -1.21
N PRO A 100 -12.29 -5.17 -1.17
CA PRO A 100 -13.33 -5.30 -0.13
C PRO A 100 -14.11 -6.61 -0.21
N THR A 101 -14.24 -7.20 -1.39
CA THR A 101 -14.94 -8.47 -1.56
C THR A 101 -14.12 -9.63 -1.01
N GLY A 102 -12.85 -9.71 -1.34
CA GLY A 102 -11.92 -10.71 -0.78
C GLY A 102 -11.73 -10.54 0.73
N SER A 103 -11.52 -9.31 1.20
CA SER A 103 -11.37 -9.01 2.63
C SER A 103 -12.59 -9.45 3.46
N ASN A 104 -13.80 -9.27 2.93
CA ASN A 104 -15.02 -9.69 3.61
C ASN A 104 -15.17 -11.21 3.69
N LEU A 105 -14.59 -11.93 2.73
CA LEU A 105 -14.62 -13.40 2.65
C LEU A 105 -13.38 -14.05 3.29
N GLY A 106 -12.34 -13.27 3.62
CA GLY A 106 -11.05 -13.77 4.05
C GLY A 106 -10.34 -14.59 2.97
N THR A 107 -10.43 -14.14 1.70
CA THR A 107 -9.83 -14.83 0.56
C THR A 107 -8.86 -13.93 -0.19
N ARG A 108 -7.82 -14.52 -0.76
CA ARG A 108 -6.86 -13.82 -1.62
C ARG A 108 -7.55 -13.12 -2.80
N HIS A 109 -8.45 -13.84 -3.45
CA HIS A 109 -9.07 -13.43 -4.71
C HIS A 109 -10.27 -12.49 -4.52
N SER A 110 -10.68 -11.81 -5.59
CA SER A 110 -11.91 -11.05 -5.67
C SER A 110 -13.16 -11.97 -5.61
N HIS A 111 -14.35 -11.37 -5.59
CA HIS A 111 -15.60 -12.12 -5.65
C HIS A 111 -15.73 -12.98 -6.92
N SER A 112 -15.15 -12.54 -8.03
CA SER A 112 -15.11 -13.28 -9.30
C SER A 112 -14.05 -14.39 -9.35
N GLY A 113 -13.21 -14.51 -8.30
CA GLY A 113 -12.17 -15.52 -8.19
C GLY A 113 -10.85 -15.14 -8.86
N LEU A 114 -10.66 -13.87 -9.21
CA LEU A 114 -9.42 -13.38 -9.83
C LEU A 114 -8.43 -12.85 -8.79
N ASP A 115 -7.14 -13.09 -9.02
CA ASP A 115 -6.05 -12.42 -8.32
C ASP A 115 -5.92 -10.99 -8.85
N LEU A 116 -6.47 -10.03 -8.11
CA LEU A 116 -6.48 -8.62 -8.51
C LEU A 116 -5.07 -8.07 -8.76
N ASN A 117 -4.05 -8.59 -8.05
CA ASN A 117 -2.66 -8.16 -8.23
C ASN A 117 -1.98 -8.84 -9.45
N ARG A 118 -2.78 -9.28 -10.42
CA ARG A 118 -2.37 -9.76 -11.77
C ARG A 118 -3.19 -9.10 -12.88
N GLU A 119 -4.09 -8.17 -12.53
CA GLU A 119 -5.08 -7.60 -13.44
C GLU A 119 -4.79 -6.16 -13.87
N PHE A 120 -3.84 -5.45 -13.22
CA PHE A 120 -3.56 -4.05 -13.52
C PHE A 120 -2.99 -3.87 -14.93
N TRP A 121 -3.50 -2.87 -15.62
CA TRP A 121 -3.08 -2.39 -16.94
C TRP A 121 -3.33 -3.38 -18.10
N PHE A 122 -4.11 -4.43 -17.87
CA PHE A 122 -4.49 -5.41 -18.89
C PHE A 122 -5.93 -5.25 -19.38
N GLY A 123 -6.60 -4.15 -19.01
CA GLY A 123 -7.98 -3.89 -19.42
C GLY A 123 -9.00 -4.73 -18.66
N SER A 124 -8.71 -5.04 -17.41
CA SER A 124 -9.61 -5.77 -16.53
C SER A 124 -10.95 -5.04 -16.35
N THR A 125 -12.02 -5.80 -16.23
CA THR A 125 -13.37 -5.30 -15.91
C THR A 125 -13.75 -5.48 -14.45
N GLU A 126 -12.81 -5.97 -13.61
CA GLU A 126 -13.02 -6.07 -12.17
C GLU A 126 -13.24 -4.67 -11.59
N PRO A 127 -14.33 -4.45 -10.86
CA PRO A 127 -14.67 -3.11 -10.36
C PRO A 127 -13.59 -2.49 -9.48
N GLU A 128 -12.89 -3.30 -8.68
CA GLU A 128 -11.76 -2.88 -7.86
C GLU A 128 -10.62 -2.35 -8.73
N ILE A 129 -10.27 -3.05 -9.81
CA ILE A 129 -9.19 -2.67 -10.73
C ILE A 129 -9.57 -1.40 -11.48
N VAL A 130 -10.78 -1.34 -12.04
CA VAL A 130 -11.27 -0.16 -12.76
C VAL A 130 -11.20 1.09 -11.88
N TYR A 131 -11.63 0.97 -10.62
CA TYR A 131 -11.55 2.07 -9.65
C TYR A 131 -10.10 2.45 -9.33
N LEU A 132 -9.25 1.48 -8.96
CA LEU A 132 -7.86 1.74 -8.57
C LEU A 132 -7.05 2.30 -9.74
N GLU A 133 -7.20 1.79 -10.97
CA GLU A 133 -6.53 2.35 -12.15
C GLU A 133 -6.98 3.79 -12.43
N SER A 134 -8.27 4.10 -12.24
CA SER A 134 -8.78 5.47 -12.36
C SER A 134 -8.14 6.40 -11.33
N GLU A 135 -8.01 5.95 -10.08
CA GLU A 135 -7.33 6.68 -9.01
C GLU A 135 -5.85 6.91 -9.33
N LEU A 136 -5.14 5.88 -9.74
CA LEU A 136 -3.72 5.96 -10.10
C LEU A 136 -3.48 6.96 -11.24
N ARG A 137 -4.33 6.93 -12.29
CA ARG A 137 -4.24 7.91 -13.40
C ARG A 137 -4.58 9.33 -12.96
N ARG A 138 -5.57 9.51 -12.10
CA ARG A 138 -6.00 10.83 -11.62
C ARG A 138 -4.97 11.48 -10.72
N GLU A 139 -4.46 10.74 -9.76
CA GLU A 139 -3.61 11.26 -8.70
C GLU A 139 -2.16 11.43 -9.13
N LYS A 140 -1.66 10.60 -10.04
CA LYS A 140 -0.27 10.63 -10.54
C LYS A 140 0.74 10.68 -9.40
N TYR A 141 0.73 9.64 -8.56
CA TYR A 141 1.59 9.54 -7.39
C TYR A 141 3.08 9.66 -7.75
N ASP A 142 3.85 10.35 -6.90
CA ASP A 142 5.32 10.36 -6.95
C ASP A 142 5.88 9.02 -6.46
N GLY A 143 5.13 8.32 -5.59
CA GLY A 143 5.47 7.00 -5.10
C GLY A 143 4.24 6.17 -4.75
N ILE A 144 4.38 4.85 -4.93
CA ILE A 144 3.39 3.84 -4.63
C ILE A 144 4.04 2.80 -3.72
N ILE A 145 3.42 2.55 -2.57
CA ILE A 145 3.83 1.51 -1.62
C ILE A 145 2.68 0.52 -1.48
N SER A 146 2.90 -0.72 -1.88
CA SER A 146 1.96 -1.83 -1.76
C SER A 146 2.39 -2.75 -0.63
N LEU A 147 1.46 -3.07 0.27
CA LEU A 147 1.71 -3.82 1.50
C LEU A 147 1.07 -5.19 1.43
N HIS A 148 1.88 -6.22 1.61
CA HIS A 148 1.52 -7.61 1.43
C HIS A 148 2.02 -8.50 2.57
N SER A 149 1.59 -9.77 2.55
CA SER A 149 2.08 -10.83 3.44
C SER A 149 2.20 -12.13 2.67
N ASP A 150 3.38 -12.77 2.74
CA ASP A 150 3.70 -14.02 2.04
C ASP A 150 3.71 -15.19 3.04
N ASP A 151 2.90 -16.21 2.79
CA ASP A 151 2.77 -17.41 3.62
C ASP A 151 3.90 -18.43 3.39
N THR A 152 4.74 -18.20 2.38
CA THR A 152 5.91 -19.02 2.07
C THR A 152 7.22 -18.43 2.60
N SER A 153 7.20 -17.17 3.04
CA SER A 153 8.40 -16.47 3.54
C SER A 153 8.54 -16.61 5.06
N ASP A 154 9.79 -16.71 5.51
CA ASP A 154 10.18 -16.71 6.93
C ASP A 154 10.70 -15.35 7.42
N GLY A 155 10.77 -14.33 6.55
CA GLY A 155 11.25 -13.00 6.86
C GLY A 155 10.72 -11.91 5.93
N CYS A 156 10.91 -10.65 6.33
CA CYS A 156 10.51 -9.50 5.52
C CYS A 156 11.38 -9.36 4.28
N TYR A 157 10.76 -8.98 3.17
CA TYR A 157 11.44 -8.68 1.91
C TYR A 157 10.65 -7.64 1.09
N GLY A 158 11.14 -7.29 -0.07
CA GLY A 158 10.37 -6.40 -0.94
C GLY A 158 10.92 -6.32 -2.35
N PHE A 159 10.08 -5.73 -3.21
CA PHE A 159 10.40 -5.46 -4.60
C PHE A 159 10.56 -3.95 -4.78
N VAL A 160 11.55 -3.55 -5.56
CA VAL A 160 11.77 -2.17 -5.97
C VAL A 160 12.51 -2.11 -7.29
N SER A 161 12.19 -1.17 -8.14
CA SER A 161 12.89 -0.99 -9.40
C SER A 161 14.16 -0.15 -9.21
N GLY A 162 15.27 -0.61 -9.85
CA GLY A 162 16.54 0.11 -9.90
C GLY A 162 17.43 -0.03 -8.65
N ALA A 163 18.77 -0.01 -8.87
CA ALA A 163 19.75 -0.19 -7.80
C ALA A 163 19.73 0.96 -6.78
N LEU A 164 19.59 2.20 -7.24
CA LEU A 164 19.53 3.39 -6.36
C LEU A 164 18.36 3.30 -5.38
N LEU A 165 17.17 2.94 -5.86
CA LEU A 165 15.99 2.79 -5.01
C LEU A 165 16.17 1.64 -4.02
N SER A 166 16.83 0.55 -4.43
CA SER A 166 17.13 -0.57 -3.52
C SER A 166 18.05 -0.15 -2.38
N GLU A 167 19.13 0.57 -2.67
CA GLU A 167 20.11 0.97 -1.65
C GLU A 167 19.56 2.04 -0.70
N HIS A 168 18.90 3.06 -1.24
CA HIS A 168 18.52 4.24 -0.47
C HIS A 168 17.12 4.17 0.16
N LEU A 169 16.27 3.23 -0.23
CA LEU A 169 14.89 3.14 0.26
C LEU A 169 14.57 1.79 0.88
N LEU A 170 14.69 0.69 0.13
CA LEU A 170 14.26 -0.61 0.63
C LEU A 170 15.23 -1.21 1.64
N GLU A 171 16.54 -1.02 1.46
CA GLU A 171 17.54 -1.50 2.44
C GLU A 171 17.33 -0.88 3.84
N PRO A 172 17.22 0.46 4.01
CA PRO A 172 16.89 1.05 5.31
C PRO A 172 15.51 0.63 5.86
N ALA A 173 14.53 0.41 4.99
CA ALA A 173 13.20 -0.05 5.39
C ALA A 173 13.25 -1.46 5.98
N LEU A 174 13.95 -2.39 5.33
CA LEU A 174 14.18 -3.74 5.84
C LEU A 174 15.01 -3.75 7.12
N GLN A 175 15.97 -2.83 7.26
CA GLN A 175 16.71 -2.67 8.51
C GLN A 175 15.79 -2.21 9.65
N ALA A 176 14.88 -1.26 9.40
CA ALA A 176 13.92 -0.79 10.41
C ALA A 176 12.91 -1.88 10.79
N SER A 177 12.42 -2.67 9.82
CA SER A 177 11.51 -3.79 10.08
C SER A 177 12.17 -4.92 10.88
N SER A 178 13.51 -5.04 10.81
CA SER A 178 14.26 -6.09 11.50
C SER A 178 14.24 -5.97 13.04
N GLU A 179 13.74 -4.88 13.59
CA GLU A 179 13.46 -4.75 15.02
C GLU A 179 12.28 -5.64 15.48
N PHE A 180 11.41 -6.03 14.54
CA PHE A 180 10.16 -6.76 14.84
C PHE A 180 10.11 -8.14 14.20
N LEU A 181 10.62 -8.28 12.96
CA LEU A 181 10.65 -9.52 12.20
C LEU A 181 11.97 -9.65 11.45
N PRO A 182 12.51 -10.87 11.30
CA PRO A 182 13.74 -11.07 10.56
C PRO A 182 13.59 -10.66 9.10
N ARG A 183 14.71 -10.31 8.47
CA ARG A 183 14.80 -10.16 7.02
C ARG A 183 14.88 -11.55 6.37
N ASN A 184 14.27 -11.71 5.21
CA ASN A 184 14.49 -12.91 4.40
C ASN A 184 15.87 -12.84 3.74
N GLU A 185 16.75 -13.79 4.07
CA GLU A 185 18.13 -13.87 3.57
C GLU A 185 18.32 -14.90 2.44
N GLN A 186 17.23 -15.46 1.92
CA GLN A 186 17.28 -16.45 0.85
C GLN A 186 17.74 -15.80 -0.47
N HIS A 187 18.44 -16.57 -1.32
CA HIS A 187 18.88 -16.09 -2.63
C HIS A 187 17.78 -16.14 -3.70
N ILE A 188 16.75 -16.93 -3.46
CA ILE A 188 15.55 -17.00 -4.28
C ILE A 188 14.35 -16.82 -3.35
N ILE A 189 13.56 -15.80 -3.60
CA ILE A 189 12.34 -15.48 -2.86
C ILE A 189 11.24 -15.31 -3.90
N ASP A 190 10.11 -15.98 -3.71
CA ASP A 190 8.94 -15.91 -4.60
C ASP A 190 9.30 -16.18 -6.09
N GLY A 191 10.29 -17.03 -6.33
CA GLY A 191 10.78 -17.40 -7.67
C GLY A 191 11.75 -16.41 -8.31
N PHE A 192 12.07 -15.28 -7.66
CA PHE A 192 13.00 -14.27 -8.15
C PHE A 192 14.35 -14.34 -7.45
N LEU A 193 15.39 -13.86 -8.13
CA LEU A 193 16.70 -13.65 -7.51
C LEU A 193 16.60 -12.50 -6.50
N ALA A 194 17.01 -12.79 -5.28
CA ALA A 194 17.00 -11.83 -4.18
C ALA A 194 18.39 -11.63 -3.60
N SER A 195 18.66 -10.45 -3.13
CA SER A 195 19.86 -10.12 -2.36
C SER A 195 19.45 -9.45 -1.06
N ARG A 196 19.63 -10.15 0.05
CA ARG A 196 19.28 -9.64 1.38
C ARG A 196 17.83 -9.14 1.45
N GLY A 197 16.88 -9.93 0.95
CA GLY A 197 15.45 -9.57 0.94
C GLY A 197 15.07 -8.51 -0.10
N ILE A 198 15.95 -8.12 -1.01
CA ILE A 198 15.67 -7.14 -2.06
C ILE A 198 15.58 -7.83 -3.41
N ILE A 199 14.45 -7.66 -4.09
CA ILE A 199 14.15 -8.17 -5.41
C ILE A 199 14.03 -6.98 -6.37
N LYS A 200 14.72 -7.06 -7.53
CA LYS A 200 14.75 -6.00 -8.55
C LYS A 200 13.90 -6.32 -9.78
N GLU A 201 13.29 -7.46 -9.79
CA GLU A 201 12.33 -7.90 -10.79
C GLU A 201 10.93 -7.90 -10.17
N GLY A 202 9.89 -8.08 -10.98
CA GLY A 202 8.53 -8.11 -10.46
C GLY A 202 7.57 -8.83 -11.39
N TYR A 203 6.39 -9.14 -10.86
CA TYR A 203 5.30 -9.70 -11.64
C TYR A 203 4.67 -8.65 -12.56
N LEU A 204 4.12 -9.09 -13.68
CA LEU A 204 3.26 -8.26 -14.52
C LEU A 204 1.85 -8.18 -13.90
N GLY A 205 1.16 -7.07 -14.17
CA GLY A 205 -0.22 -6.88 -13.72
C GLY A 205 -0.38 -6.58 -12.24
N ILE A 206 0.71 -6.26 -11.54
CA ILE A 206 0.66 -5.81 -10.14
C ILE A 206 0.21 -4.35 -10.05
N LEU A 207 -0.24 -3.95 -8.87
CA LEU A 207 -0.54 -2.56 -8.55
C LEU A 207 0.72 -1.71 -8.75
N SER A 208 0.67 -0.80 -9.70
CA SER A 208 1.78 0.05 -10.14
C SER A 208 1.25 1.35 -10.74
N ALA A 209 2.13 2.31 -10.98
CA ALA A 209 1.77 3.55 -11.69
C ALA A 209 1.33 3.27 -13.14
N PRO A 210 0.54 4.18 -13.73
CA PRO A 210 0.21 4.07 -15.16
C PRO A 210 1.48 3.93 -16.01
N PRO A 211 1.53 3.00 -16.96
CA PRO A 211 2.72 2.77 -17.80
C PRO A 211 3.18 4.01 -18.57
N GLU A 212 2.24 4.89 -18.88
CA GLU A 212 2.49 6.17 -19.56
C GLU A 212 2.96 7.30 -18.63
N GLN A 213 2.90 7.14 -17.31
CA GLN A 213 3.23 8.20 -16.36
C GLN A 213 4.72 8.61 -16.47
N ARG A 214 4.94 9.92 -16.55
CA ARG A 214 6.29 10.52 -16.50
C ARG A 214 6.27 11.75 -15.60
N PRO A 215 7.28 11.94 -14.72
CA PRO A 215 8.31 10.96 -14.38
C PRO A 215 7.71 9.65 -13.81
N HIS A 216 8.48 8.57 -13.86
CA HIS A 216 8.05 7.32 -13.25
C HIS A 216 7.93 7.48 -11.73
N ALA A 217 6.88 6.92 -11.15
CA ALA A 217 6.73 6.84 -9.71
C ALA A 217 7.78 5.91 -9.09
N LEU A 218 8.15 6.17 -7.85
CA LEU A 218 8.74 5.15 -6.99
C LEU A 218 7.70 4.03 -6.77
N GLU A 219 8.10 2.78 -6.89
CA GLU A 219 7.23 1.63 -6.65
C GLU A 219 7.91 0.65 -5.71
N ILE A 220 7.31 0.41 -4.57
CA ILE A 220 7.78 -0.56 -3.57
C ILE A 220 6.64 -1.50 -3.21
N VAL A 221 6.88 -2.81 -3.31
CA VAL A 221 6.08 -3.84 -2.67
C VAL A 221 6.84 -4.29 -1.43
N PHE A 222 6.20 -4.23 -0.27
CA PHE A 222 6.77 -4.68 0.99
C PHE A 222 6.00 -5.87 1.52
N GLU A 223 6.72 -6.95 1.80
CA GLU A 223 6.19 -8.24 2.21
C GLU A 223 6.59 -8.58 3.65
N THR A 224 5.64 -9.05 4.43
CA THR A 224 5.89 -9.66 5.75
C THR A 224 5.62 -11.16 5.71
N PRO A 225 6.27 -11.97 6.57
CA PRO A 225 5.94 -13.39 6.69
C PRO A 225 4.53 -13.56 7.29
N ALA A 226 3.57 -14.08 6.53
CA ALA A 226 2.17 -14.18 6.92
C ALA A 226 1.94 -15.10 8.14
N LEU A 227 2.82 -16.06 8.39
CA LEU A 227 2.74 -16.96 9.54
C LEU A 227 3.33 -16.37 10.84
N ALA A 228 3.95 -15.18 10.78
CA ALA A 228 4.44 -14.49 11.97
C ALA A 228 3.30 -13.90 12.81
N PRO A 229 3.53 -13.59 14.09
CA PRO A 229 2.53 -12.91 14.92
C PRO A 229 2.03 -11.62 14.26
N MET A 230 0.72 -11.42 14.22
CA MET A 230 0.07 -10.28 13.56
C MET A 230 0.62 -8.92 14.03
N ASP A 231 0.81 -8.75 15.33
CA ASP A 231 1.34 -7.50 15.88
C ASP A 231 2.78 -7.21 15.43
N ALA A 232 3.59 -8.25 15.24
CA ALA A 232 4.94 -8.11 14.72
C ALA A 232 4.93 -7.73 13.23
N GLN A 233 4.05 -8.33 12.41
CA GLN A 233 3.87 -7.95 11.02
C GLN A 233 3.45 -6.48 10.88
N VAL A 234 2.46 -6.05 11.66
CA VAL A 234 1.97 -4.66 11.67
C VAL A 234 3.10 -3.69 12.04
N LYS A 235 3.84 -3.96 13.13
CA LYS A 235 4.95 -3.11 13.57
C LYS A 235 6.08 -3.05 12.54
N ALA A 236 6.46 -4.19 11.96
CA ALA A 236 7.47 -4.25 10.91
C ALA A 236 7.08 -3.41 9.69
N THR A 237 5.84 -3.54 9.23
CA THR A 237 5.30 -2.77 8.11
C THR A 237 5.27 -1.27 8.40
N VAL A 238 4.78 -0.86 9.58
CA VAL A 238 4.75 0.55 9.98
C VAL A 238 6.16 1.14 10.04
N ALA A 239 7.13 0.40 10.62
CA ALA A 239 8.52 0.85 10.69
C ALA A 239 9.14 0.99 9.29
N ALA A 240 8.92 0.02 8.41
CA ALA A 240 9.39 0.06 7.02
C ALA A 240 8.82 1.26 6.26
N VAL A 241 7.50 1.47 6.29
CA VAL A 241 6.86 2.59 5.58
C VAL A 241 7.36 3.94 6.10
N LYS A 242 7.44 4.12 7.42
CA LYS A 242 7.98 5.36 8.00
C LYS A 242 9.42 5.61 7.54
N ARG A 243 10.24 4.57 7.49
CA ARG A 243 11.62 4.69 7.03
C ARG A 243 11.69 5.03 5.54
N ILE A 244 10.89 4.41 4.69
CA ILE A 244 10.78 4.75 3.26
C ILE A 244 10.46 6.24 3.08
N LEU A 245 9.50 6.78 3.83
CA LEU A 245 9.12 8.19 3.73
C LEU A 245 10.27 9.13 4.15
N VAL A 246 11.01 8.80 5.21
CA VAL A 246 12.18 9.58 5.62
C VAL A 246 13.25 9.58 4.53
N GLU A 247 13.65 8.41 4.05
CA GLU A 247 14.70 8.28 3.03
C GLU A 247 14.29 8.91 1.70
N TYR A 248 13.04 8.75 1.29
CA TYR A 248 12.57 9.32 0.02
C TYR A 248 12.57 10.85 0.05
N ARG A 249 12.21 11.47 1.17
CA ARG A 249 12.31 12.91 1.37
C ARG A 249 13.76 13.39 1.25
N GLU A 250 14.69 12.70 1.90
CA GLU A 250 16.11 13.02 1.84
C GLU A 250 16.64 12.89 0.41
N LEU A 251 16.26 11.83 -0.30
CA LEU A 251 16.63 11.62 -1.69
C LEU A 251 16.09 12.72 -2.61
N GLN A 252 14.84 13.15 -2.43
CA GLN A 252 14.25 14.26 -3.19
C GLN A 252 14.93 15.60 -2.89
N ALA A 253 15.21 15.86 -1.63
CA ALA A 253 15.94 17.09 -1.23
C ALA A 253 17.36 17.12 -1.81
N TYR A 254 18.04 15.97 -1.87
CA TYR A 254 19.36 15.87 -2.49
C TYR A 254 19.29 16.09 -4.01
N ALA A 255 18.33 15.45 -4.68
CA ALA A 255 18.16 15.60 -6.14
C ALA A 255 17.83 17.03 -6.56
N ALA A 256 17.12 17.78 -5.73
CA ALA A 256 16.80 19.20 -5.99
C ALA A 256 18.02 20.13 -5.90
N ASN A 257 19.15 19.66 -5.36
CA ASN A 257 20.41 20.42 -5.23
C ASN A 257 21.45 20.03 -6.29
N LEU A 258 21.14 19.11 -7.20
CA LEU A 258 21.98 18.73 -8.34
C LEU A 258 21.56 19.48 -9.60
#